data_8cfff6fddb7910f83e97704ba8ec160b
#
_entry.id   8cfff6fddb7910f83e97704ba8ec160b
#
_cell.length_a   1.000
_cell.length_b   1.000
_cell.length_c   1.000
_cell.angle_alpha   90.00
_cell.angle_beta   90.00
_cell.angle_gamma   90.00
#
_symmetry.space_group_name_H-M   'P 1'
#
loop_
_entity.id
_entity.type
_entity.pdbx_description
1 polymer ?
#
loop_
_entity_poly.entity_id
_entity_poly.type
_entity_poly.pdbx_seq_one_letter_code
_entity_poly.pdbx_strand_id
1 'polypeptide(L)' 'MAEPPCEEARAELREIVSKLESGGQSLEESLALWERGEQLADICRRWLDGASARLDTAIAEHDADSG' A
#
# COMPACT_ATOMS: atom_id res chain seq x y z
N MET A 1 -1.66 -12.80 -13.94
CA MET A 1 -0.75 -12.93 -12.81
C MET A 1 -1.34 -12.21 -11.60
N ALA A 2 -1.24 -12.81 -10.43
CA ALA A 2 -1.80 -12.20 -9.23
C ALA A 2 -0.97 -10.97 -8.81
N GLU A 3 -1.64 -9.98 -8.25
CA GLU A 3 -0.95 -8.84 -7.67
C GLU A 3 -0.10 -9.30 -6.49
N PRO A 4 1.06 -8.66 -6.24
CA PRO A 4 1.85 -9.01 -5.07
C PRO A 4 1.07 -8.72 -3.79
N PRO A 5 1.29 -9.50 -2.72
CA PRO A 5 0.65 -9.19 -1.45
C PRO A 5 1.15 -7.85 -0.91
N CYS A 6 0.35 -7.24 -0.04
CA CYS A 6 0.66 -5.93 0.51
C CYS A 6 2.03 -5.88 1.19
N GLU A 7 2.44 -6.97 1.83
CA GLU A 7 3.75 -7.04 2.48
C GLU A 7 4.89 -6.86 1.49
N GLU A 8 4.81 -7.52 0.34
CA GLU A 8 5.81 -7.38 -0.72
C GLU A 8 5.78 -5.99 -1.33
N ALA A 9 4.57 -5.46 -1.54
CA ALA A 9 4.42 -4.11 -2.05
C ALA A 9 5.01 -3.08 -1.09
N ARG A 10 4.83 -3.27 0.20
CA ARG A 10 5.43 -2.42 1.22
C ARG A 10 6.95 -2.47 1.21
N ALA A 11 7.50 -3.67 1.09
CA ALA A 11 8.95 -3.83 1.06
C ALA A 11 9.54 -3.11 -0.15
N GLU A 12 8.92 -3.28 -1.31
CA GLU A 12 9.35 -2.59 -2.52
C GLU A 12 9.19 -1.09 -2.39
N LEU A 13 8.11 -0.65 -1.79
CA LEU A 13 7.86 0.77 -1.56
C LEU A 13 8.93 1.38 -0.67
N ARG A 14 9.35 0.68 0.37
CA ARG A 14 10.44 1.14 1.24
C ARG A 14 11.74 1.29 0.48
N GLU A 15 12.03 0.36 -0.43
CA GLU A 15 13.22 0.46 -1.27
C GLU A 15 13.15 1.68 -2.18
N ILE A 16 11.98 1.94 -2.77
CA ILE A 16 11.77 3.09 -3.62
C ILE A 16 11.97 4.38 -2.85
N VAL A 17 11.37 4.49 -1.69
CA VAL A 17 11.50 5.67 -0.83
C VAL A 17 12.97 5.87 -0.44
N SER A 18 13.65 4.79 -0.07
CA SER A 18 15.07 4.86 0.28
C SER A 18 15.92 5.38 -0.87
N LYS A 19 15.66 4.90 -2.08
CA LYS A 19 16.37 5.37 -3.27
C LYS A 19 16.10 6.84 -3.55
N LEU A 20 14.86 7.26 -3.42
CA LEU A 20 14.50 8.66 -3.63
C LEU A 20 15.13 9.57 -2.58
N GLU A 21 15.19 9.12 -1.34
CA GLU A 21 15.82 9.89 -0.26
C GLU A 21 17.33 9.99 -0.42
N SER A 22 17.97 8.95 -0.92
CA SER A 22 19.42 8.97 -1.11
C SER A 22 19.85 9.87 -2.26
N GLY A 23 18.96 10.14 -3.19
CA GLY A 23 19.25 10.98 -4.34
C GLY A 23 20.16 10.30 -5.35
N GLY A 24 20.66 11.07 -6.28
CA GLY A 24 21.58 10.56 -7.29
C GLY A 24 20.92 10.00 -8.53
N GLN A 25 19.61 9.90 -8.56
CA GLN A 25 18.88 9.47 -9.75
C GLN A 25 18.63 10.66 -10.66
N SER A 26 18.52 10.38 -11.97
CA SER A 26 18.05 11.38 -12.92
C SER A 26 16.57 11.68 -12.67
N LEU A 27 16.09 12.77 -13.25
CA LEU A 27 14.68 13.11 -13.14
C LEU A 27 13.80 12.00 -13.69
N GLU A 28 14.19 11.42 -14.82
CA GLU A 28 13.44 10.33 -15.42
C GLU A 28 13.38 9.11 -14.50
N GLU A 29 14.50 8.78 -13.87
CA GLU A 29 14.54 7.66 -12.93
C GLU A 29 13.69 7.93 -11.71
N SER A 30 13.72 9.17 -11.21
CA SER A 30 12.89 9.56 -10.07
C SER A 30 11.42 9.46 -10.39
N LEU A 31 11.00 9.88 -11.58
CA LEU A 31 9.63 9.77 -12.02
C LEU A 31 9.18 8.32 -12.17
N ALA A 32 10.07 7.48 -12.71
CA ALA A 32 9.77 6.05 -12.83
C ALA A 32 9.58 5.40 -11.46
N LEU A 33 10.45 5.73 -10.52
CA LEU A 33 10.33 5.25 -9.15
C LEU A 33 9.03 5.74 -8.50
N TRP A 34 8.70 6.99 -8.69
CA TRP A 34 7.47 7.58 -8.20
C TRP A 34 6.24 6.85 -8.75
N GLU A 35 6.20 6.62 -10.05
CA GLU A 35 5.10 5.91 -10.69
C GLU A 35 4.94 4.50 -10.13
N ARG A 36 6.06 3.80 -9.96
CA ARG A 36 6.03 2.46 -9.37
C ARG A 36 5.55 2.51 -7.93
N GLY A 37 6.01 3.50 -7.17
CA GLY A 37 5.56 3.71 -5.80
C GLY A 37 4.06 3.94 -5.71
N GLU A 38 3.51 4.72 -6.64
CA GLU A 38 2.07 4.96 -6.67
C GLU A 38 1.28 3.68 -6.95
N GLN A 39 1.77 2.85 -7.88
CA GLN A 39 1.14 1.56 -8.17
C GLN A 39 1.12 0.67 -6.94
N LEU A 40 2.25 0.60 -6.23
CA LEU A 40 2.35 -0.20 -5.02
C LEU A 40 1.46 0.33 -3.91
N ALA A 41 1.41 1.63 -3.75
CA ALA A 41 0.53 2.25 -2.77
C ALA A 41 -0.94 1.97 -3.08
N ASP A 42 -1.30 1.95 -4.35
CA ASP A 42 -2.65 1.63 -4.77
C ASP A 42 -3.02 0.18 -4.45
N ILE A 43 -2.08 -0.74 -4.67
CA ILE A 43 -2.27 -2.15 -4.29
C ILE A 43 -2.53 -2.27 -2.79
N CYS A 44 -1.73 -1.59 -1.97
CA CYS A 44 -1.91 -1.59 -0.52
C CYS A 44 -3.24 -0.98 -0.12
N ARG A 45 -3.65 0.09 -0.76
CA ARG A 45 -4.95 0.70 -0.48
C ARG A 45 -6.11 -0.24 -0.76
N ARG A 46 -6.04 -0.99 -1.84
CA ARG A 46 -7.07 -1.98 -2.17
C ARG A 46 -7.15 -3.06 -1.10
N TRP A 47 -6.02 -3.52 -0.63
CA TRP A 47 -5.96 -4.50 0.45
C TRP A 47 -6.53 -3.92 1.74
N LEU A 48 -6.17 -2.70 2.08
CA LEU A 48 -6.68 -2.02 3.26
C LEU A 48 -8.17 -1.74 3.17
N ASP A 49 -8.66 -1.36 2.00
CA ASP A 49 -10.09 -1.15 1.79
C ASP A 49 -10.87 -2.42 2.06
N GLY A 50 -10.38 -3.56 1.56
CA GLY A 50 -11.00 -4.84 1.84
C GLY A 50 -10.97 -5.19 3.31
N ALA A 51 -9.83 -4.98 3.96
CA ALA A 51 -9.67 -5.23 5.38
C ALA A 51 -10.53 -4.27 6.21
N SER A 52 -10.59 -3.01 5.81
CA SER A 52 -11.39 -2.01 6.49
C SER A 52 -12.89 -2.34 6.42
N ALA A 53 -13.34 -2.79 5.27
CA ALA A 53 -14.74 -3.23 5.13
C ALA A 53 -15.06 -4.38 6.07
N ARG A 54 -14.15 -5.34 6.20
CA ARG A 54 -14.32 -6.47 7.11
C ARG A 54 -14.31 -6.04 8.57
N LEU A 55 -13.43 -5.10 8.90
CA LEU A 55 -13.36 -4.56 10.26
C LEU A 55 -14.63 -3.78 10.60
N ASP A 56 -15.11 -2.98 9.68
CA ASP A 56 -16.35 -2.23 9.89
C ASP A 56 -17.52 -3.16 10.16
N THR A 57 -17.62 -4.24 9.41
CA THR A 57 -18.65 -5.25 9.63
C THR A 57 -18.52 -5.90 11.00
N ALA A 58 -17.29 -6.27 11.38
CA ALA A 58 -17.03 -6.89 12.66
C ALA A 58 -17.34 -5.96 13.83
N ILE A 59 -16.98 -4.70 13.70
CA ILE A 59 -17.27 -3.68 14.71
C ILE A 59 -18.77 -3.48 14.85
N ALA A 60 -19.48 -3.38 13.73
CA ALA A 60 -20.93 -3.22 13.74
C ALA A 60 -21.61 -4.39 14.43
N GLU A 61 -21.19 -5.62 14.13
CA GLU A 61 -21.72 -6.81 14.76
C GLU A 61 -21.43 -6.85 16.26
N HIS A 62 -20.22 -6.46 16.63
CA HIS A 62 -19.81 -6.42 18.03
C HIS A 62 -20.60 -5.39 18.81
N ASP A 63 -20.81 -4.20 18.23
CA ASP A 63 -21.59 -3.15 18.87
C ASP A 63 -23.05 -3.58 19.05
N ALA A 64 -23.61 -4.27 18.08
CA ALA A 64 -24.96 -4.80 18.18
C ALA A 64 -25.07 -5.82 19.32
N ASP A 65 -24.05 -6.64 19.51
CA ASP A 65 -24.02 -7.63 20.58
C ASP A 65 -23.82 -6.99 21.95
N SER A 66 -22.98 -5.98 22.03
CA SER A 66 -22.67 -5.35 23.30
C SER A 66 -23.69 -4.32 23.73
N GLY A 67 -24.54 -3.91 22.79
CA GLY A 67 -25.60 -2.95 23.03
C GLY A 67 -26.68 -3.49 23.93
#